data_1a168e3f3b737ccd124a5b128e918d20
#
_entry.id   1a168e3f3b737ccd124a5b128e918d20
#
_cell.length_a   1.000
_cell.length_b   1.000
_cell.length_c   1.000
_cell.angle_alpha   90.00
_cell.angle_beta   90.00
_cell.angle_gamma   90.00
#
_symmetry.space_group_name_H-M   'P 1'
#
loop_
_entity.id
_entity.type
_entity.pdbx_description
1 polymer ?
#
loop_
_entity_poly.entity_id
_entity_poly.type
_entity_poly.pdbx_seq_one_letter_code
_entity_poly.pdbx_strand_id
1 'polypeptide(L)'
;PKLFDLGEKRREVRFANNFYQKDILSVDQFDRESLSYIFTRAEEMAEMADQVGACDLLAGYTLACVFYEPSTRTSSSFIAAMERLGGHTIPITQGIQYSSVTKGESLVDTMLTLEKYSDVIVLRHPEIGSAAKAAKYASVPIINAGDGAGEHPTQALLDLYTIRKELGQIDGLRVAMVGDLRYGRTVHSLTKLLMSYD
;
A
#
# COMPACT_ATOMS: atom_id res chain seq x y z
N PRO A 1 -26.80 -3.43 -24.21
CA PRO A 1 -26.21 -3.16 -22.91
C PRO A 1 -25.00 -2.26 -23.16
N LYS A 2 -25.05 -1.06 -22.62
CA LYS A 2 -24.07 0.00 -22.88
C LYS A 2 -22.78 -0.29 -22.12
N LEU A 3 -21.78 -0.85 -22.77
CA LEU A 3 -20.43 -1.09 -22.22
C LEU A 3 -19.70 0.23 -21.85
N PHE A 4 -20.24 1.39 -22.23
CA PHE A 4 -19.59 2.70 -22.09
C PHE A 4 -20.02 3.52 -20.87
N ASP A 5 -20.98 3.04 -20.05
CA ASP A 5 -21.47 3.77 -18.88
C ASP A 5 -20.64 3.53 -17.60
N LEU A 6 -19.66 2.63 -17.68
CA LEU A 6 -18.74 2.32 -16.57
C LEU A 6 -17.73 3.46 -16.30
N GLY A 7 -17.50 4.34 -17.27
CA GLY A 7 -16.55 5.44 -17.15
C GLY A 7 -17.03 6.60 -16.26
N GLU A 8 -18.33 6.84 -16.16
CA GLU A 8 -18.87 7.93 -15.32
C GLU A 8 -18.95 7.51 -13.85
N LYS A 9 -19.32 6.27 -13.54
CA LYS A 9 -19.31 5.76 -12.15
C LYS A 9 -17.91 5.75 -11.54
N ARG A 10 -16.86 5.55 -12.33
CA ARG A 10 -15.47 5.63 -11.87
C ARG A 10 -15.05 7.05 -11.47
N ARG A 11 -15.72 8.11 -11.95
CA ARG A 11 -15.38 9.51 -11.66
C ARG A 11 -16.01 10.09 -10.40
N GLU A 12 -17.03 9.45 -9.84
CA GLU A 12 -17.77 9.98 -8.69
C GLU A 12 -17.20 9.60 -7.33
N VAL A 13 -16.29 8.63 -7.23
CA VAL A 13 -15.59 8.34 -5.98
C VAL A 13 -14.43 9.35 -5.83
N ARG A 14 -14.75 10.62 -5.64
CA ARG A 14 -13.79 11.63 -5.22
C ARG A 14 -13.59 11.49 -3.72
N PHE A 15 -12.52 10.82 -3.34
CA PHE A 15 -12.06 10.85 -1.96
C PHE A 15 -11.77 12.30 -1.55
N ALA A 16 -12.34 12.72 -0.45
CA ALA A 16 -12.26 14.11 0.04
C ALA A 16 -10.81 14.55 0.37
N ASN A 17 -9.91 13.60 0.64
CA ASN A 17 -8.48 13.81 0.79
C ASN A 17 -7.76 13.17 -0.40
N ASN A 18 -7.17 13.94 -1.13
CA ASN A 18 -6.33 13.93 -2.31
C ASN A 18 -5.34 12.73 -2.49
N PHE A 19 -5.75 11.50 -2.16
CA PHE A 19 -4.97 10.26 -2.43
C PHE A 19 -5.28 9.63 -3.79
N TYR A 20 -6.27 10.16 -4.51
CA TYR A 20 -6.61 9.64 -5.84
C TYR A 20 -5.43 9.77 -6.81
N GLN A 21 -5.04 8.67 -7.40
CA GLN A 21 -3.88 8.56 -8.31
C GLN A 21 -2.55 9.04 -7.73
N LYS A 22 -2.38 9.03 -6.40
CA LYS A 22 -1.12 9.34 -5.77
C LYS A 22 -0.37 8.08 -5.36
N ASP A 23 0.94 8.18 -5.48
CA ASP A 23 1.86 7.17 -4.93
C ASP A 23 1.88 7.23 -3.41
N ILE A 24 2.09 6.07 -2.79
CA ILE A 24 2.37 5.94 -1.36
C ILE A 24 3.79 5.39 -1.20
N LEU A 25 4.76 6.28 -1.07
CA LEU A 25 6.19 5.95 -1.10
C LEU A 25 6.87 6.05 0.25
N SER A 26 6.47 7.02 1.07
CA SER A 26 7.08 7.37 2.35
C SER A 26 6.03 7.77 3.37
N VAL A 27 6.32 7.56 4.64
CA VAL A 27 5.49 8.05 5.75
C VAL A 27 5.51 9.58 5.86
N ASP A 28 6.50 10.25 5.30
CA ASP A 28 6.61 11.72 5.28
C ASP A 28 5.48 12.39 4.45
N GLN A 29 4.69 11.58 3.71
CA GLN A 29 3.52 12.04 2.95
C GLN A 29 2.26 12.25 3.82
N PHE A 30 2.30 11.83 5.08
CA PHE A 30 1.15 11.84 5.97
C PHE A 30 1.28 12.89 7.07
N ASP A 31 0.27 13.72 7.22
CA ASP A 31 0.03 14.61 8.34
C ASP A 31 -1.11 14.07 9.23
N ARG A 32 -1.38 14.72 10.35
CA ARG A 32 -2.44 14.32 11.28
C ARG A 32 -3.83 14.22 10.63
N GLU A 33 -4.13 15.10 9.67
CA GLU A 33 -5.42 15.12 8.99
C GLU A 33 -5.57 13.90 8.08
N SER A 34 -4.57 13.64 7.25
CA SER A 34 -4.54 12.46 6.37
C SER A 34 -4.52 11.15 7.15
N LEU A 35 -3.80 11.08 8.28
CA LEU A 35 -3.82 9.92 9.17
C LEU A 35 -5.21 9.69 9.76
N SER A 36 -5.88 10.75 10.26
CA SER A 36 -7.24 10.65 10.77
C SER A 36 -8.23 10.15 9.72
N TYR A 37 -8.10 10.65 8.49
CA TYR A 37 -8.91 10.19 7.36
C TYR A 37 -8.69 8.71 7.06
N ILE A 38 -7.41 8.27 6.94
CA ILE A 38 -7.07 6.88 6.66
C ILE A 38 -7.60 5.96 7.75
N PHE A 39 -7.48 6.35 9.00
CA PHE A 39 -7.96 5.53 10.13
C PHE A 39 -9.49 5.40 10.14
N THR A 40 -10.21 6.47 9.81
CA THR A 40 -11.67 6.40 9.64
C THR A 40 -12.05 5.44 8.52
N ARG A 41 -11.36 5.50 7.38
CA ARG A 41 -11.59 4.55 6.28
C ARG A 41 -11.24 3.11 6.69
N ALA A 42 -10.17 2.92 7.47
CA ALA A 42 -9.78 1.60 7.97
C ALA A 42 -10.85 1.01 8.90
N GLU A 43 -11.46 1.83 9.76
CA GLU A 43 -12.57 1.40 10.62
C GLU A 43 -13.79 0.97 9.80
N GLU A 44 -14.18 1.75 8.81
CA GLU A 44 -15.29 1.40 7.90
C GLU A 44 -15.01 0.11 7.11
N MET A 45 -13.77 -0.07 6.65
CA MET A 45 -13.38 -1.29 5.94
C MET A 45 -13.36 -2.51 6.87
N ALA A 46 -12.94 -2.35 8.12
CA ALA A 46 -12.99 -3.41 9.11
C ALA A 46 -14.43 -3.83 9.39
N GLU A 47 -15.32 -2.86 9.60
CA GLU A 47 -16.74 -3.12 9.82
C GLU A 47 -17.39 -3.83 8.61
N MET A 48 -17.11 -3.35 7.40
CA MET A 48 -17.57 -3.99 6.17
C MET A 48 -17.06 -5.43 6.06
N ALA A 49 -15.78 -5.68 6.37
CA ALA A 49 -15.20 -7.02 6.31
C ALA A 49 -15.82 -7.97 7.35
N ASP A 50 -16.15 -7.46 8.53
CA ASP A 50 -16.74 -8.26 9.62
C ASP A 50 -18.23 -8.54 9.38
N GLN A 51 -18.99 -7.59 8.86
CA GLN A 51 -20.44 -7.71 8.69
C GLN A 51 -20.87 -8.34 7.36
N VAL A 52 -20.16 -8.01 6.27
CA VAL A 52 -20.54 -8.39 4.90
C VAL A 52 -19.52 -9.32 4.25
N GLY A 53 -18.26 -9.19 4.62
CA GLY A 53 -17.14 -9.99 4.11
C GLY A 53 -16.49 -9.43 2.83
N ALA A 54 -17.27 -8.94 1.88
CA ALA A 54 -16.79 -8.35 0.63
C ALA A 54 -17.79 -7.34 0.06
N CYS A 55 -17.32 -6.46 -0.85
CA CYS A 55 -18.14 -5.50 -1.57
C CYS A 55 -17.56 -5.27 -2.99
N ASP A 56 -18.25 -4.46 -3.81
CA ASP A 56 -17.88 -4.18 -5.21
C ASP A 56 -17.25 -2.79 -5.40
N LEU A 57 -16.66 -2.22 -4.34
CA LEU A 57 -16.10 -0.85 -4.37
C LEU A 57 -15.02 -0.66 -5.42
N LEU A 58 -14.19 -1.68 -5.64
CA LEU A 58 -13.12 -1.70 -6.64
C LEU A 58 -13.40 -2.62 -7.82
N ALA A 59 -14.68 -2.91 -8.10
CA ALA A 59 -15.04 -3.72 -9.26
C ALA A 59 -14.47 -3.13 -10.56
N GLY A 60 -13.77 -3.96 -11.31
CA GLY A 60 -13.10 -3.59 -12.58
C GLY A 60 -11.76 -2.91 -12.42
N TYR A 61 -11.21 -2.77 -11.18
CA TYR A 61 -9.82 -2.37 -10.96
C TYR A 61 -8.93 -3.59 -10.77
N THR A 62 -7.68 -3.45 -11.17
CA THR A 62 -6.66 -4.51 -11.07
C THR A 62 -5.45 -4.01 -10.28
N LEU A 63 -5.03 -4.76 -9.28
CA LEU A 63 -3.82 -4.55 -8.49
C LEU A 63 -2.71 -5.49 -8.98
N ALA A 64 -1.57 -4.96 -9.43
CA ALA A 64 -0.36 -5.76 -9.57
C ALA A 64 0.39 -5.81 -8.24
N CYS A 65 0.64 -7.01 -7.72
CA CYS A 65 1.30 -7.25 -6.44
C CYS A 65 2.70 -7.82 -6.71
N VAL A 66 3.73 -6.95 -6.71
CA VAL A 66 5.08 -7.25 -7.22
C VAL A 66 6.07 -7.32 -6.06
N PHE A 67 6.49 -8.53 -5.70
CA PHE A 67 7.34 -8.78 -4.55
C PHE A 67 8.66 -9.42 -4.98
N TYR A 68 9.74 -8.64 -4.92
CA TYR A 68 11.12 -9.07 -5.18
C TYR A 68 11.73 -9.81 -3.98
N GLU A 69 11.12 -9.71 -2.81
CA GLU A 69 11.46 -10.49 -1.62
C GLU A 69 10.24 -11.30 -1.17
N PRO A 70 10.42 -12.54 -0.68
CA PRO A 70 9.33 -13.32 -0.12
C PRO A 70 8.61 -12.57 1.00
N SER A 71 7.29 -12.55 0.95
CA SER A 71 6.47 -11.87 1.96
C SER A 71 5.08 -12.47 2.03
N THR A 72 4.87 -13.44 2.91
CA THR A 72 3.58 -14.09 3.06
C THR A 72 2.51 -13.14 3.58
N ARG A 73 2.80 -12.43 4.68
CA ARG A 73 1.81 -11.54 5.32
C ARG A 73 1.43 -10.35 4.45
N THR A 74 2.43 -9.58 4.00
CA THR A 74 2.19 -8.33 3.27
C THR A 74 1.54 -8.60 1.91
N SER A 75 2.06 -9.56 1.13
CA SER A 75 1.47 -9.87 -0.17
C SER A 75 0.03 -10.38 -0.05
N SER A 76 -0.21 -11.33 0.88
CA SER A 76 -1.56 -11.85 1.10
C SER A 76 -2.54 -10.79 1.59
N SER A 77 -2.09 -9.81 2.41
CA SER A 77 -2.97 -8.75 2.90
C SER A 77 -3.43 -7.81 1.79
N PHE A 78 -2.55 -7.41 0.87
CA PHE A 78 -2.92 -6.61 -0.30
C PHE A 78 -3.84 -7.36 -1.26
N ILE A 79 -3.52 -8.63 -1.53
CA ILE A 79 -4.36 -9.50 -2.38
C ILE A 79 -5.75 -9.64 -1.74
N ALA A 80 -5.82 -10.03 -0.47
CA ALA A 80 -7.09 -10.21 0.23
C ALA A 80 -7.92 -8.93 0.32
N ALA A 81 -7.28 -7.77 0.53
CA ALA A 81 -7.96 -6.49 0.55
C ALA A 81 -8.57 -6.15 -0.81
N MET A 82 -7.81 -6.33 -1.90
CA MET A 82 -8.29 -6.07 -3.25
C MET A 82 -9.47 -6.98 -3.64
N GLU A 83 -9.36 -8.29 -3.35
CA GLU A 83 -10.42 -9.27 -3.60
C GLU A 83 -11.68 -8.98 -2.78
N ARG A 84 -11.55 -8.60 -1.49
CA ARG A 84 -12.69 -8.22 -0.66
C ARG A 84 -13.40 -6.94 -1.12
N LEU A 85 -12.69 -6.07 -1.81
CA LEU A 85 -13.24 -4.84 -2.39
C LEU A 85 -13.78 -5.06 -3.82
N GLY A 86 -13.82 -6.30 -4.32
CA GLY A 86 -14.37 -6.67 -5.62
C GLY A 86 -13.44 -6.42 -6.80
N GLY A 87 -12.18 -6.09 -6.56
CA GLY A 87 -11.17 -5.91 -7.61
C GLY A 87 -10.48 -7.21 -8.00
N HIS A 88 -9.51 -7.11 -8.90
CA HIS A 88 -8.71 -8.24 -9.38
C HIS A 88 -7.24 -8.09 -9.00
N THR A 89 -6.51 -9.21 -8.93
CA THR A 89 -5.09 -9.19 -8.60
C THR A 89 -4.23 -9.87 -9.66
N ILE A 90 -3.01 -9.35 -9.86
CA ILE A 90 -1.93 -9.98 -10.62
C ILE A 90 -0.79 -10.25 -9.63
N PRO A 91 -0.76 -11.43 -8.97
CA PRO A 91 0.26 -11.72 -7.97
C PRO A 91 1.58 -12.16 -8.62
N ILE A 92 2.65 -11.39 -8.39
CA ILE A 92 4.04 -11.72 -8.75
C ILE A 92 4.83 -11.83 -7.44
N THR A 93 4.53 -12.83 -6.64
CA THR A 93 4.99 -12.95 -5.25
C THR A 93 6.03 -14.04 -5.01
N GLN A 94 6.22 -14.96 -5.96
CA GLN A 94 7.14 -16.08 -5.82
C GLN A 94 8.29 -16.07 -6.84
N GLY A 95 8.42 -15.00 -7.62
CA GLY A 95 9.03 -15.36 -8.83
C GLY A 95 9.90 -14.42 -9.58
N ILE A 96 10.67 -13.64 -8.89
CA ILE A 96 11.83 -13.09 -9.57
C ILE A 96 12.70 -14.19 -10.16
N GLN A 97 12.81 -15.32 -9.49
CA GLN A 97 13.54 -16.49 -10.01
C GLN A 97 12.93 -17.09 -11.29
N TYR A 98 11.69 -16.77 -11.62
CA TYR A 98 10.96 -17.27 -12.80
C TYR A 98 10.45 -16.18 -13.73
N SER A 99 10.76 -14.92 -13.47
CA SER A 99 10.31 -13.78 -14.27
C SER A 99 11.36 -13.32 -15.29
N SER A 100 10.97 -12.39 -16.15
CA SER A 100 11.88 -11.75 -17.13
C SER A 100 13.06 -11.03 -16.45
N VAL A 101 12.94 -10.70 -15.15
CA VAL A 101 14.02 -10.09 -14.36
C VAL A 101 15.27 -10.99 -14.32
N THR A 102 15.12 -12.33 -14.26
CA THR A 102 16.27 -13.26 -14.35
C THR A 102 16.97 -13.22 -15.70
N LYS A 103 16.29 -12.69 -16.73
CA LYS A 103 16.82 -12.49 -18.09
C LYS A 103 17.39 -11.08 -18.29
N GLY A 104 17.47 -10.26 -17.22
CA GLY A 104 18.03 -8.90 -17.25
C GLY A 104 17.02 -7.78 -17.45
N GLU A 105 15.72 -8.04 -17.33
CA GLU A 105 14.70 -6.98 -17.32
C GLU A 105 14.89 -6.05 -16.13
N SER A 106 14.91 -4.74 -16.39
CA SER A 106 15.06 -3.74 -15.32
C SER A 106 13.76 -3.53 -14.55
N LEU A 107 13.88 -3.02 -13.31
CA LEU A 107 12.71 -2.63 -12.51
C LEU A 107 11.79 -1.67 -13.29
N VAL A 108 12.37 -0.73 -14.02
CA VAL A 108 11.60 0.26 -14.81
C VAL A 108 10.81 -0.43 -15.92
N ASP A 109 11.42 -1.34 -16.67
CA ASP A 109 10.75 -2.06 -17.76
C ASP A 109 9.62 -2.95 -17.20
N THR A 110 9.84 -3.59 -16.06
CA THR A 110 8.80 -4.35 -15.36
C THR A 110 7.61 -3.44 -15.00
N MET A 111 7.86 -2.24 -14.44
CA MET A 111 6.78 -1.31 -14.09
C MET A 111 6.03 -0.81 -15.34
N LEU A 112 6.75 -0.41 -16.40
CA LEU A 112 6.14 0.04 -17.66
C LEU A 112 5.31 -1.05 -18.36
N THR A 113 5.67 -2.32 -18.14
CA THR A 113 4.89 -3.45 -18.64
C THR A 113 3.64 -3.66 -17.81
N LEU A 114 3.77 -3.69 -16.47
CA LEU A 114 2.66 -3.99 -15.56
C LEU A 114 1.63 -2.86 -15.49
N GLU A 115 2.02 -1.61 -15.69
CA GLU A 115 1.06 -0.48 -15.76
C GLU A 115 0.04 -0.62 -16.90
N LYS A 116 0.31 -1.44 -17.91
CA LYS A 116 -0.64 -1.71 -19.02
C LYS A 116 -1.70 -2.74 -18.63
N TYR A 117 -1.50 -3.46 -17.54
CA TYR A 117 -2.38 -4.53 -17.06
C TYR A 117 -3.04 -4.21 -15.73
N SER A 118 -2.61 -3.15 -15.04
CA SER A 118 -3.09 -2.82 -13.71
C SER A 118 -3.38 -1.33 -13.53
N ASP A 119 -4.23 -1.01 -12.58
CA ASP A 119 -4.60 0.36 -12.20
C ASP A 119 -3.76 0.87 -11.03
N VAL A 120 -3.07 -0.02 -10.31
CA VAL A 120 -2.18 0.28 -9.19
C VAL A 120 -1.16 -0.85 -9.04
N ILE A 121 0.05 -0.51 -8.60
CA ILE A 121 1.13 -1.48 -8.37
C ILE A 121 1.58 -1.39 -6.90
N VAL A 122 1.55 -2.51 -6.19
CA VAL A 122 2.20 -2.67 -4.88
C VAL A 122 3.58 -3.28 -5.11
N LEU A 123 4.62 -2.55 -4.70
CA LEU A 123 6.01 -2.95 -4.91
C LEU A 123 6.73 -3.22 -3.60
N ARG A 124 7.36 -4.38 -3.48
CA ARG A 124 8.38 -4.69 -2.47
C ARG A 124 9.69 -5.06 -3.14
N HIS A 125 10.77 -4.36 -2.78
CA HIS A 125 12.08 -4.53 -3.42
C HIS A 125 13.21 -4.48 -2.37
N PRO A 126 14.33 -5.21 -2.54
CA PRO A 126 15.46 -5.19 -1.60
C PRO A 126 16.27 -3.88 -1.62
N GLU A 127 16.21 -3.12 -2.69
CA GLU A 127 16.98 -1.89 -2.87
C GLU A 127 16.23 -0.67 -2.35
N ILE A 128 16.89 0.12 -1.49
CA ILE A 128 16.34 1.39 -0.97
C ILE A 128 16.09 2.37 -2.12
N GLY A 129 14.92 3.05 -2.08
CA GLY A 129 14.52 4.03 -3.09
C GLY A 129 13.93 3.42 -4.37
N SER A 130 13.80 2.09 -4.44
CA SER A 130 13.22 1.39 -5.60
C SER A 130 11.78 1.78 -5.86
N ALA A 131 10.97 1.99 -4.82
CA ALA A 131 9.59 2.43 -4.97
C ALA A 131 9.51 3.85 -5.58
N ALA A 132 10.35 4.77 -5.12
CA ALA A 132 10.45 6.11 -5.69
C ALA A 132 10.97 6.09 -7.14
N LYS A 133 11.92 5.20 -7.45
CA LYS A 133 12.38 4.97 -8.81
C LYS A 133 11.26 4.44 -9.70
N ALA A 134 10.49 3.46 -9.23
CA ALA A 134 9.34 2.93 -9.95
C ALA A 134 8.29 4.01 -10.24
N ALA A 135 7.90 4.79 -9.22
CA ALA A 135 6.92 5.88 -9.33
C ALA A 135 7.31 6.98 -10.32
N LYS A 136 8.60 7.21 -10.50
CA LYS A 136 9.09 8.20 -11.49
C LYS A 136 8.73 7.84 -12.95
N TYR A 137 8.59 6.56 -13.24
CA TYR A 137 8.40 6.07 -14.62
C TYR A 137 7.02 5.48 -14.85
N ALA A 138 6.39 4.91 -13.82
CA ALA A 138 5.04 4.37 -13.94
C ALA A 138 3.99 5.48 -14.06
N SER A 139 2.97 5.25 -14.87
CA SER A 139 1.81 6.13 -15.04
C SER A 139 0.65 5.81 -14.07
N VAL A 140 0.74 4.67 -13.39
CA VAL A 140 -0.22 4.24 -12.36
C VAL A 140 0.40 4.38 -10.97
N PRO A 141 -0.40 4.57 -9.90
CA PRO A 141 0.10 4.70 -8.55
C PRO A 141 0.96 3.52 -8.10
N ILE A 142 2.06 3.83 -7.42
CA ILE A 142 2.95 2.86 -6.76
C ILE A 142 2.73 2.91 -5.24
N ILE A 143 2.52 1.76 -4.63
CA ILE A 143 2.45 1.60 -3.18
C ILE A 143 3.70 0.86 -2.70
N ASN A 144 4.50 1.51 -1.87
CA ASN A 144 5.69 0.92 -1.25
C ASN A 144 5.30 -0.08 -0.15
N ALA A 145 5.54 -1.37 -0.41
CA ALA A 145 5.36 -2.47 0.56
C ALA A 145 6.68 -2.91 1.20
N GLY A 146 7.68 -2.04 1.17
CA GLY A 146 9.02 -2.20 1.75
C GLY A 146 10.13 -2.14 0.71
N ASP A 147 11.08 -1.23 0.89
CA ASP A 147 12.25 -1.04 0.05
C ASP A 147 13.55 -1.22 0.85
N GLY A 148 14.04 -2.43 0.92
CA GLY A 148 15.26 -2.77 1.67
C GLY A 148 15.19 -2.36 3.14
N ALA A 149 16.20 -1.64 3.63
CA ALA A 149 16.23 -1.03 4.96
C ALA A 149 15.61 0.39 4.99
N GLY A 150 14.99 0.83 3.90
CA GLY A 150 14.36 2.15 3.78
C GLY A 150 13.06 2.26 4.56
N GLU A 151 11.94 2.27 3.88
CA GLU A 151 10.62 2.46 4.51
C GLU A 151 9.63 1.32 4.21
N HIS A 152 8.60 1.25 5.07
CA HIS A 152 7.42 0.42 4.85
C HIS A 152 6.19 1.22 5.32
N PRO A 153 5.72 2.19 4.52
CA PRO A 153 4.70 3.14 4.97
C PRO A 153 3.40 2.45 5.40
N THR A 154 2.94 1.45 4.66
CA THR A 154 1.68 0.76 5.00
C THR A 154 1.78 -0.05 6.28
N GLN A 155 2.97 -0.56 6.66
CA GLN A 155 3.16 -1.19 7.96
C GLN A 155 3.11 -0.16 9.09
N ALA A 156 3.75 0.99 8.92
CA ALA A 156 3.72 2.05 9.92
C ALA A 156 2.30 2.60 10.14
N LEU A 157 1.50 2.73 9.07
CA LEU A 157 0.09 3.09 9.16
C LEU A 157 -0.71 2.04 9.95
N LEU A 158 -0.47 0.75 9.69
CA LEU A 158 -1.11 -0.37 10.38
C LEU A 158 -0.74 -0.37 11.87
N ASP A 159 0.54 -0.19 12.19
CA ASP A 159 1.03 -0.16 13.57
C ASP A 159 0.42 1.03 14.34
N LEU A 160 0.41 2.22 13.74
CA LEU A 160 -0.15 3.42 14.35
C LEU A 160 -1.68 3.32 14.52
N TYR A 161 -2.37 2.75 13.53
CA TYR A 161 -3.81 2.45 13.62
C TYR A 161 -4.10 1.48 14.77
N THR A 162 -3.28 0.45 14.92
CA THR A 162 -3.41 -0.54 16.00
C THR A 162 -3.23 0.12 17.37
N ILE A 163 -2.20 0.97 17.53
CA ILE A 163 -1.97 1.75 18.76
C ILE A 163 -3.23 2.57 19.10
N ARG A 164 -3.75 3.33 18.13
CA ARG A 164 -4.97 4.13 18.34
C ARG A 164 -6.17 3.26 18.71
N LYS A 165 -6.37 2.14 18.05
CA LYS A 165 -7.51 1.25 18.27
C LYS A 165 -7.47 0.60 19.66
N GLU A 166 -6.30 0.14 20.08
CA GLU A 166 -6.15 -0.59 21.35
C GLU A 166 -6.06 0.34 22.57
N LEU A 167 -5.47 1.54 22.42
CA LEU A 167 -5.25 2.47 23.53
C LEU A 167 -6.19 3.68 23.52
N GLY A 168 -7.00 3.86 22.48
CA GLY A 168 -7.96 4.95 22.34
C GLY A 168 -7.35 6.30 21.93
N GLN A 169 -6.03 6.47 22.04
CA GLN A 169 -5.31 7.71 21.70
C GLN A 169 -3.89 7.41 21.25
N ILE A 170 -3.24 8.39 20.65
CA ILE A 170 -1.81 8.33 20.27
C ILE A 170 -1.02 9.39 21.06
N ASP A 171 -1.60 10.59 21.21
CA ASP A 171 -0.94 11.68 21.94
C ASP A 171 -0.64 11.31 23.39
N GLY A 172 0.51 11.74 23.89
CA GLY A 172 0.95 11.54 25.27
C GLY A 172 1.45 10.13 25.59
N LEU A 173 1.57 9.24 24.61
CA LEU A 173 2.07 7.89 24.83
C LEU A 173 3.58 7.84 24.98
N ARG A 174 4.05 6.93 25.84
CA ARG A 174 5.47 6.55 25.92
C ARG A 174 5.65 5.22 25.22
N VAL A 175 6.29 5.23 24.07
CA VAL A 175 6.51 4.03 23.23
C VAL A 175 7.94 3.56 23.38
N ALA A 176 8.14 2.32 23.84
CA ALA A 176 9.44 1.67 23.88
C ALA A 176 9.58 0.75 22.67
N MET A 177 10.63 0.93 21.88
CA MET A 177 10.95 0.08 20.76
C MET A 177 12.14 -0.81 21.11
N VAL A 178 11.99 -2.11 20.95
CA VAL A 178 13.00 -3.11 21.32
C VAL A 178 13.24 -4.05 20.15
N GLY A 179 14.52 -4.25 19.80
CA GLY A 179 14.93 -5.15 18.71
C GLY A 179 16.00 -4.52 17.82
N ASP A 180 15.98 -4.84 16.54
CA ASP A 180 16.89 -4.25 15.55
C ASP A 180 16.45 -2.82 15.18
N LEU A 181 16.94 -1.85 15.92
CA LEU A 181 16.65 -0.43 15.69
C LEU A 181 17.49 0.19 14.57
N ARG A 182 18.53 -0.52 14.11
CA ARG A 182 19.40 -0.01 13.06
C ARG A 182 18.91 -0.32 11.65
N TYR A 183 18.44 -1.55 11.43
CA TYR A 183 18.01 -2.02 10.10
C TYR A 183 16.52 -2.28 10.00
N GLY A 184 15.79 -2.15 11.11
CA GLY A 184 14.35 -2.35 11.19
C GLY A 184 13.57 -1.22 10.53
N ARG A 185 13.33 -1.29 9.22
CA ARG A 185 12.55 -0.28 8.48
C ARG A 185 11.19 0.07 9.08
N THR A 186 10.53 -0.91 9.70
CA THR A 186 9.22 -0.70 10.34
C THR A 186 9.33 0.21 11.55
N VAL A 187 10.39 0.07 12.35
CA VAL A 187 10.67 0.94 13.51
C VAL A 187 10.92 2.38 13.03
N HIS A 188 11.72 2.55 11.98
CA HIS A 188 12.02 3.88 11.45
C HIS A 188 10.75 4.59 10.94
N SER A 189 9.94 3.89 10.15
CA SER A 189 8.70 4.44 9.60
C SER A 189 7.69 4.75 10.70
N LEU A 190 7.51 3.86 11.68
CA LEU A 190 6.61 4.11 12.82
C LEU A 190 7.08 5.29 13.67
N THR A 191 8.38 5.39 13.97
CA THR A 191 8.95 6.52 14.72
C THR A 191 8.62 7.86 14.05
N LYS A 192 8.82 7.95 12.74
CA LYS A 192 8.48 9.17 11.98
C LYS A 192 7.00 9.55 12.11
N LEU A 193 6.07 8.58 12.00
CA LEU A 193 4.64 8.86 12.17
C LEU A 193 4.30 9.29 13.61
N LEU A 194 4.90 8.66 14.62
CA LEU A 194 4.70 9.02 16.02
C LEU A 194 5.18 10.45 16.32
N MET A 195 6.24 10.93 15.66
CA MET A 195 6.71 12.33 15.80
C MET A 195 5.69 13.38 15.35
N SER A 196 4.62 13.00 14.65
CA SER A 196 3.50 13.88 14.30
C SER A 196 2.52 14.07 15.47
N TYR A 197 2.72 13.36 16.59
CA TYR A 197 1.91 13.38 17.81
C TYR A 197 2.74 13.87 18.99
N ASP A 198 2.05 14.34 20.07
CA ASP A 198 2.68 14.92 21.28
C ASP A 198 3.10 13.84 22.28
#